data_146404f7f3257d30a799cce2c0350219
#
_entry.id   146404f7f3257d30a799cce2c0350219
#
_cell.length_a   1.000
_cell.length_b   1.000
_cell.length_c   1.000
_cell.angle_alpha   90.00
_cell.angle_beta   90.00
_cell.angle_gamma   90.00
#
_symmetry.space_group_name_H-M   'P 1'
#
loop_
_entity.id
_entity.type
_entity.pdbx_description
1 polymer ?
#
loop_
_entity_poly.entity_id
_entity_poly.type
_entity_poly.pdbx_seq_one_letter_code
_entity_poly.pdbx_strand_id
1 'polypeptide(L)'
;MTERFDLVIIGSGAGGGTVAHTLSETAARILIIERGDFIPQEEENWSPQAVWGEQRYRASERWLNAQGKEFHPYTHYCVGGNSKFWGSVLYRLRREDFGELQHLGGVSPAWPIKYETLAPYYDRAERLYSVHGEDGPDPTEPPREPFPHPPIAHQGRIAIIVERLRELGLNPSSLPLGLLRPGEPDGCILCNTCNSFPCKLRAKSDADVCAVSPAIERDAVTLWTNAYAERLITNGRGDKVVAADVLRDGQPIRVEAPLFVVSCG
;
A
#
# COMPACT_ATOMS: atom_id res chain seq x y z
N MET A 1 19.58 -20.16 -14.50
CA MET A 1 18.33 -20.39 -15.28
C MET A 1 17.81 -19.02 -15.70
N THR A 2 17.21 -18.91 -16.90
CA THR A 2 16.63 -17.62 -17.37
C THR A 2 15.16 -17.81 -17.64
N GLU A 3 14.32 -16.94 -17.06
CA GLU A 3 12.88 -16.94 -17.30
C GLU A 3 12.45 -15.64 -18.00
N ARG A 4 11.33 -15.70 -18.74
CA ARG A 4 10.86 -14.57 -19.56
C ARG A 4 9.43 -14.23 -19.27
N PHE A 5 9.16 -12.93 -19.14
CA PHE A 5 7.84 -12.34 -18.92
C PHE A 5 7.67 -11.12 -19.82
N ASP A 6 6.45 -10.63 -19.96
CA ASP A 6 6.16 -9.40 -20.70
C ASP A 6 6.31 -8.17 -19.79
N LEU A 7 6.05 -8.35 -18.49
CA LEU A 7 6.19 -7.35 -17.45
C LEU A 7 6.75 -7.97 -16.18
N VAL A 8 7.75 -7.31 -15.59
CA VAL A 8 8.27 -7.64 -14.25
C VAL A 8 8.02 -6.48 -13.30
N ILE A 9 7.36 -6.75 -12.18
CA ILE A 9 7.05 -5.80 -11.11
C ILE A 9 7.89 -6.18 -9.88
N ILE A 10 8.74 -5.28 -9.42
CA ILE A 10 9.57 -5.47 -8.22
C ILE A 10 8.90 -4.78 -7.05
N GLY A 11 8.45 -5.57 -6.07
CA GLY A 11 7.67 -5.15 -4.91
C GLY A 11 6.17 -5.36 -5.10
N SER A 12 5.54 -5.96 -4.09
CA SER A 12 4.11 -6.29 -4.04
C SER A 12 3.28 -5.35 -3.15
N GLY A 13 3.86 -4.22 -2.74
CA GLY A 13 3.17 -3.19 -1.96
C GLY A 13 2.05 -2.48 -2.74
N ALA A 14 1.53 -1.37 -2.20
CA ALA A 14 0.40 -0.64 -2.80
C ALA A 14 0.62 -0.29 -4.27
N GLY A 15 1.82 0.18 -4.65
CA GLY A 15 2.14 0.51 -6.05
C GLY A 15 2.17 -0.72 -6.94
N GLY A 16 3.03 -1.69 -6.63
CA GLY A 16 3.21 -2.89 -7.46
C GLY A 16 1.97 -3.76 -7.52
N GLY A 17 1.29 -3.97 -6.39
CA GLY A 17 0.03 -4.71 -6.34
C GLY A 17 -1.05 -4.07 -7.21
N THR A 18 -1.22 -2.75 -7.12
CA THR A 18 -2.22 -2.03 -7.94
C THR A 18 -1.91 -2.10 -9.44
N VAL A 19 -0.62 -2.01 -9.83
CA VAL A 19 -0.21 -2.20 -11.24
C VAL A 19 -0.51 -3.62 -11.70
N ALA A 20 -0.13 -4.63 -10.90
CA ALA A 20 -0.40 -6.03 -11.22
C ALA A 20 -1.91 -6.29 -11.38
N HIS A 21 -2.73 -5.84 -10.41
CA HIS A 21 -4.18 -5.96 -10.47
C HIS A 21 -4.76 -5.29 -11.73
N THR A 22 -4.35 -4.05 -12.01
CA THR A 22 -4.87 -3.30 -13.16
C THR A 22 -4.55 -3.98 -14.49
N LEU A 23 -3.39 -4.62 -14.59
CA LEU A 23 -2.93 -5.26 -15.83
C LEU A 23 -3.24 -6.77 -15.88
N SER A 24 -3.76 -7.37 -14.82
CA SER A 24 -4.04 -8.80 -14.74
C SER A 24 -5.08 -9.30 -15.76
N GLU A 25 -5.90 -8.38 -16.30
CA GLU A 25 -6.91 -8.68 -17.32
C GLU A 25 -6.35 -8.59 -18.75
N THR A 26 -5.09 -8.20 -18.91
CA THR A 26 -4.41 -8.19 -20.20
C THR A 26 -3.87 -9.57 -20.55
N ALA A 27 -3.49 -9.78 -21.81
CA ALA A 27 -2.82 -11.01 -22.25
C ALA A 27 -1.33 -11.08 -21.85
N ALA A 28 -0.82 -10.08 -21.12
CA ALA A 28 0.59 -10.01 -20.73
C ALA A 28 0.91 -11.02 -19.61
N ARG A 29 2.02 -11.74 -19.75
CA ARG A 29 2.58 -12.57 -18.69
C ARG A 29 3.32 -11.69 -17.69
N ILE A 30 2.79 -11.57 -16.48
CA ILE A 30 3.27 -10.66 -15.44
C ILE A 30 3.96 -11.46 -14.34
N LEU A 31 5.16 -11.03 -13.95
CA LEU A 31 5.83 -11.52 -12.75
C LEU A 31 5.86 -10.42 -11.69
N ILE A 32 5.40 -10.73 -10.49
CA ILE A 32 5.62 -9.93 -9.27
C ILE A 32 6.76 -10.59 -8.49
N ILE A 33 7.80 -9.82 -8.16
CA ILE A 33 8.91 -10.25 -7.32
C ILE A 33 8.76 -9.60 -5.95
N GLU A 34 8.55 -10.41 -4.91
CA GLU A 34 8.44 -9.95 -3.54
C GLU A 34 9.53 -10.59 -2.68
N ARG A 35 10.21 -9.74 -1.92
CA ARG A 35 11.34 -10.15 -1.08
C ARG A 35 10.91 -11.00 0.11
N GLY A 36 9.74 -10.72 0.69
CA GLY A 36 9.17 -11.47 1.79
C GLY A 36 8.16 -12.53 1.36
N ASP A 37 7.46 -13.08 2.33
CA ASP A 37 6.39 -14.03 2.14
C ASP A 37 5.04 -13.48 2.63
N PHE A 38 3.97 -14.24 2.51
CA PHE A 38 2.68 -13.88 3.10
C PHE A 38 2.77 -13.81 4.62
N ILE A 39 2.09 -12.81 5.21
CA ILE A 39 1.88 -12.79 6.66
C ILE A 39 0.84 -13.86 7.02
N PRO A 40 1.16 -14.81 7.92
CA PRO A 40 0.21 -15.82 8.35
C PRO A 40 -0.97 -15.21 9.11
N GLN A 41 -2.14 -15.87 9.03
CA GLN A 41 -3.30 -15.53 9.86
C GLN A 41 -3.19 -16.26 11.20
N GLU A 42 -2.68 -15.58 12.21
CA GLU A 42 -2.34 -16.15 13.51
C GLU A 42 -2.76 -15.23 14.67
N GLU A 43 -2.80 -15.74 15.91
CA GLU A 43 -3.17 -14.93 17.08
C GLU A 43 -2.18 -13.79 17.34
N GLU A 44 -0.93 -13.98 17.00
CA GLU A 44 0.16 -13.02 17.12
C GLU A 44 -0.08 -11.75 16.31
N ASN A 45 -0.91 -11.80 15.26
CA ASN A 45 -1.29 -10.61 14.48
C ASN A 45 -1.94 -9.52 15.34
N TRP A 46 -2.60 -9.89 16.43
CA TRP A 46 -3.27 -8.97 17.34
C TRP A 46 -2.58 -8.83 18.71
N SER A 47 -1.44 -9.47 18.88
CA SER A 47 -0.67 -9.41 20.10
C SER A 47 0.30 -8.22 20.12
N PRO A 48 0.11 -7.21 21.02
CA PRO A 48 1.08 -6.14 21.19
C PRO A 48 2.48 -6.65 21.57
N GLN A 49 2.55 -7.75 22.33
CA GLN A 49 3.81 -8.37 22.69
C GLN A 49 4.54 -8.91 21.45
N ALA A 50 3.85 -9.65 20.59
CA ALA A 50 4.45 -10.20 19.37
C ALA A 50 4.84 -9.09 18.37
N VAL A 51 3.93 -8.12 18.13
CA VAL A 51 4.12 -7.07 17.12
C VAL A 51 5.16 -6.05 17.56
N TRP A 52 5.08 -5.54 18.78
CA TRP A 52 5.90 -4.46 19.28
C TRP A 52 7.07 -4.94 20.16
N GLY A 53 6.81 -5.85 21.07
CA GLY A 53 7.82 -6.36 22.02
C GLY A 53 8.85 -7.24 21.32
N GLU A 54 8.40 -8.23 20.60
CA GLU A 54 9.22 -9.22 19.91
C GLU A 54 9.58 -8.82 18.46
N GLN A 55 8.88 -7.81 17.91
CA GLN A 55 9.07 -7.32 16.56
C GLN A 55 8.95 -8.43 15.48
N ARG A 56 8.03 -9.38 15.70
CA ARG A 56 7.88 -10.64 14.94
C ARG A 56 7.84 -10.44 13.42
N TYR A 57 7.21 -9.37 12.92
CA TYR A 57 7.02 -9.11 11.49
C TYR A 57 7.98 -8.09 10.92
N ARG A 58 8.90 -7.57 11.72
CA ARG A 58 9.79 -6.50 11.32
C ARG A 58 11.01 -7.05 10.58
N ALA A 59 11.45 -6.32 9.54
CA ALA A 59 12.70 -6.65 8.86
C ALA A 59 13.89 -6.59 9.82
N SER A 60 14.80 -7.54 9.73
CA SER A 60 16.00 -7.59 10.59
C SER A 60 17.11 -6.63 10.14
N GLU A 61 16.99 -6.04 8.96
CA GLU A 61 18.02 -5.18 8.37
C GLU A 61 18.25 -3.90 9.17
N ARG A 62 19.49 -3.44 9.12
CA ARG A 62 19.92 -2.13 9.61
C ARG A 62 20.29 -1.23 8.43
N TRP A 63 19.86 0.00 8.48
CA TRP A 63 20.18 1.02 7.50
C TRP A 63 21.14 2.03 8.12
N LEU A 64 21.87 2.75 7.27
CA LEU A 64 22.72 3.85 7.70
C LEU A 64 22.04 5.18 7.39
N ASN A 65 22.01 6.09 8.36
CA ASN A 65 21.59 7.46 8.10
C ASN A 65 22.72 8.26 7.42
N ALA A 66 22.45 9.52 7.08
CA ALA A 66 23.44 10.39 6.42
C ALA A 66 24.73 10.62 7.24
N GLN A 67 24.71 10.37 8.55
CA GLN A 67 25.87 10.46 9.44
C GLN A 67 26.58 9.12 9.64
N GLY A 68 26.20 8.07 8.89
CA GLY A 68 26.76 6.73 9.02
C GLY A 68 26.33 5.96 10.28
N LYS A 69 25.34 6.46 11.02
CA LYS A 69 24.81 5.78 12.20
C LYS A 69 23.76 4.75 11.79
N GLU A 70 23.90 3.53 12.28
CA GLU A 70 22.90 2.48 12.09
C GLU A 70 21.57 2.83 12.75
N PHE A 71 20.48 2.54 12.06
CA PHE A 71 19.13 2.55 12.60
C PHE A 71 18.32 1.41 12.01
N HIS A 72 17.25 1.04 12.69
CA HIS A 72 16.32 0.03 12.20
C HIS A 72 15.19 0.73 11.43
N PRO A 73 15.05 0.51 10.12
CA PRO A 73 13.95 1.07 9.36
C PRO A 73 12.63 0.45 9.82
N TYR A 74 11.55 1.22 9.76
CA TYR A 74 10.21 0.70 10.03
C TYR A 74 9.64 0.07 8.76
N THR A 75 10.23 -1.06 8.36
CA THR A 75 9.97 -1.75 7.10
C THR A 75 9.62 -3.21 7.34
N HIS A 76 8.66 -3.71 6.59
CA HIS A 76 8.22 -5.09 6.61
C HIS A 76 8.36 -5.67 5.21
N TYR A 77 9.02 -6.81 5.09
CA TYR A 77 9.15 -7.54 3.84
C TYR A 77 8.09 -8.63 3.81
N CYS A 78 7.02 -8.38 3.09
CA CYS A 78 5.90 -9.32 2.95
C CYS A 78 5.04 -8.96 1.75
N VAL A 79 4.25 -9.91 1.29
CA VAL A 79 3.23 -9.65 0.26
C VAL A 79 2.26 -8.59 0.75
N GLY A 80 2.08 -7.54 -0.05
CA GLY A 80 1.33 -6.33 0.33
C GLY A 80 2.20 -5.24 0.98
N GLY A 81 3.46 -5.53 1.33
CA GLY A 81 4.41 -4.57 1.90
C GLY A 81 3.89 -3.88 3.16
N ASN A 82 4.33 -2.65 3.39
CA ASN A 82 3.93 -1.87 4.57
C ASN A 82 2.42 -1.58 4.66
N SER A 83 1.65 -1.76 3.58
CA SER A 83 0.19 -1.63 3.64
C SER A 83 -0.48 -2.68 4.55
N LYS A 84 0.21 -3.78 4.88
CA LYS A 84 -0.25 -4.75 5.88
C LYS A 84 -0.32 -4.14 7.28
N PHE A 85 0.50 -3.12 7.57
CA PHE A 85 0.68 -2.53 8.90
C PHE A 85 0.14 -1.10 9.03
N TRP A 86 -0.43 -0.53 7.98
CA TRP A 86 -1.01 0.80 8.02
C TRP A 86 -2.31 0.87 8.83
N GLY A 87 -2.76 2.10 9.15
CA GLY A 87 -3.99 2.34 9.91
C GLY A 87 -5.28 2.37 9.08
N SER A 88 -5.27 1.87 7.85
CA SER A 88 -6.40 1.86 6.91
C SER A 88 -6.90 3.23 6.43
N VAL A 89 -6.21 4.31 6.74
CA VAL A 89 -6.64 5.68 6.38
C VAL A 89 -6.15 6.03 4.98
N LEU A 90 -7.07 6.43 4.09
CA LEU A 90 -6.82 6.74 2.68
C LEU A 90 -7.29 8.15 2.33
N TYR A 91 -6.55 9.17 2.78
CA TYR A 91 -6.76 10.54 2.34
C TYR A 91 -6.23 10.76 0.92
N ARG A 92 -6.95 11.59 0.15
CA ARG A 92 -6.37 12.22 -1.04
C ARG A 92 -5.47 13.38 -0.64
N LEU A 93 -4.42 13.62 -1.39
CA LEU A 93 -3.72 14.89 -1.31
C LEU A 93 -4.66 16.03 -1.68
N ARG A 94 -4.45 17.20 -1.08
CA ARG A 94 -5.21 18.41 -1.40
C ARG A 94 -4.61 19.07 -2.65
N ARG A 95 -5.34 19.99 -3.28
CA ARG A 95 -4.82 20.71 -4.45
C ARG A 95 -3.54 21.47 -4.15
N GLU A 96 -3.48 22.05 -2.96
CA GLU A 96 -2.33 22.80 -2.46
C GLU A 96 -1.08 21.94 -2.34
N ASP A 97 -1.22 20.64 -2.05
CA ASP A 97 -0.10 19.70 -1.94
C ASP A 97 0.66 19.49 -3.25
N PHE A 98 0.04 19.84 -4.39
CA PHE A 98 0.67 19.78 -5.71
C PHE A 98 1.43 21.06 -6.07
N GLY A 99 1.24 22.13 -5.30
CA GLY A 99 1.97 23.40 -5.43
C GLY A 99 3.30 23.38 -4.67
N GLU A 100 4.02 24.52 -4.75
CA GLU A 100 5.14 24.76 -3.87
C GLU A 100 4.63 25.04 -2.45
N LEU A 101 5.14 24.30 -1.46
CA LEU A 101 4.75 24.44 -0.06
C LEU A 101 5.94 24.80 0.82
N GLN A 102 5.81 25.89 1.57
CA GLN A 102 6.77 26.32 2.58
C GLN A 102 6.54 25.55 3.88
N HIS A 103 7.59 24.93 4.40
CA HIS A 103 7.62 24.24 5.69
C HIS A 103 8.65 24.85 6.64
N LEU A 104 8.60 24.47 7.91
CA LEU A 104 9.60 24.91 8.90
C LEU A 104 11.02 24.46 8.52
N GLY A 105 11.17 23.32 7.86
CA GLY A 105 12.46 22.74 7.46
C GLY A 105 12.88 23.01 6.02
N GLY A 106 12.13 23.82 5.26
CA GLY A 106 12.44 24.08 3.86
C GLY A 106 11.22 24.24 2.96
N VAL A 107 11.41 24.03 1.67
CA VAL A 107 10.37 24.14 0.65
C VAL A 107 10.17 22.81 -0.04
N SER A 108 8.94 22.32 -0.09
CA SER A 108 8.55 21.21 -0.99
C SER A 108 8.31 21.81 -2.39
N PRO A 109 9.03 21.35 -3.42
CA PRO A 109 8.83 21.85 -4.77
C PRO A 109 7.46 21.47 -5.31
N ALA A 110 6.93 22.26 -6.24
CA ALA A 110 5.69 21.90 -6.94
C ALA A 110 5.85 20.58 -7.70
N TRP A 111 4.78 19.78 -7.72
CA TRP A 111 4.73 18.57 -8.53
C TRP A 111 4.57 18.93 -10.02
N PRO A 112 5.09 18.11 -10.94
CA PRO A 112 4.93 18.35 -12.39
C PRO A 112 3.51 18.07 -12.90
N ILE A 113 2.61 17.59 -12.03
CA ILE A 113 1.20 17.29 -12.32
C ILE A 113 0.29 18.01 -11.34
N LYS A 114 -0.98 18.15 -11.68
CA LYS A 114 -2.00 18.77 -10.83
C LYS A 114 -2.93 17.72 -10.23
N TYR A 115 -3.66 18.10 -9.18
CA TYR A 115 -4.68 17.26 -8.56
C TYR A 115 -5.65 16.66 -9.59
N GLU A 116 -6.14 17.48 -10.52
CA GLU A 116 -7.11 17.08 -11.55
C GLU A 116 -6.60 15.94 -12.43
N THR A 117 -5.29 15.83 -12.62
CA THR A 117 -4.67 14.70 -13.35
C THR A 117 -4.80 13.40 -12.58
N LEU A 118 -4.72 13.45 -11.24
CA LEU A 118 -4.81 12.28 -10.38
C LEU A 118 -6.24 11.96 -9.90
N ALA A 119 -7.17 12.92 -9.94
CA ALA A 119 -8.52 12.75 -9.42
C ALA A 119 -9.22 11.46 -9.92
N PRO A 120 -9.22 11.12 -11.23
CA PRO A 120 -9.83 9.88 -11.71
C PRO A 120 -9.15 8.60 -11.19
N TYR A 121 -7.85 8.68 -10.87
CA TYR A 121 -7.10 7.55 -10.30
C TYR A 121 -7.36 7.39 -8.82
N TYR A 122 -7.58 8.49 -8.07
CA TYR A 122 -8.07 8.42 -6.69
C TYR A 122 -9.44 7.74 -6.63
N ASP A 123 -10.38 8.09 -7.51
CA ASP A 123 -11.70 7.44 -7.58
C ASP A 123 -11.58 5.93 -7.83
N ARG A 124 -10.66 5.52 -8.69
CA ARG A 124 -10.39 4.10 -8.96
C ARG A 124 -9.75 3.39 -7.76
N ALA A 125 -8.78 4.04 -7.11
CA ALA A 125 -8.10 3.50 -5.94
C ALA A 125 -9.07 3.33 -4.76
N GLU A 126 -9.93 4.30 -4.50
CA GLU A 126 -10.93 4.21 -3.44
C GLU A 126 -11.92 3.07 -3.66
N ARG A 127 -12.33 2.83 -4.90
CA ARG A 127 -13.15 1.66 -5.25
C ARG A 127 -12.39 0.35 -5.03
N LEU A 128 -11.14 0.26 -5.50
CA LEU A 128 -10.30 -0.93 -5.34
C LEU A 128 -10.06 -1.27 -3.87
N TYR A 129 -9.80 -0.25 -3.05
CA TYR A 129 -9.52 -0.41 -1.62
C TYR A 129 -10.75 -0.29 -0.72
N SER A 130 -11.98 -0.34 -1.28
CA SER A 130 -13.26 -0.32 -0.56
C SER A 130 -13.30 0.78 0.50
N VAL A 131 -13.06 2.02 0.11
CA VAL A 131 -12.95 3.14 1.04
C VAL A 131 -14.33 3.58 1.53
N HIS A 132 -14.47 3.62 2.85
CA HIS A 132 -15.61 4.17 3.57
C HIS A 132 -15.32 5.61 3.96
N GLY A 133 -16.17 6.55 3.58
CA GLY A 133 -15.96 7.97 3.88
C GLY A 133 -17.23 8.78 3.91
N GLU A 134 -17.10 10.03 4.30
CA GLU A 134 -18.19 11.01 4.42
C GLU A 134 -17.90 12.19 3.48
N ASP A 135 -18.84 12.41 2.54
CA ASP A 135 -18.71 13.52 1.59
C ASP A 135 -19.16 14.84 2.21
N GLY A 136 -18.37 15.89 2.04
CA GLY A 136 -18.77 17.28 2.27
C GLY A 136 -18.42 17.95 3.58
N PRO A 137 -18.20 17.27 4.75
CA PRO A 137 -17.86 17.99 5.99
C PRO A 137 -16.49 18.66 5.97
N ASP A 138 -15.51 18.10 5.27
CA ASP A 138 -14.17 18.67 5.19
C ASP A 138 -14.11 19.79 4.13
N PRO A 139 -14.00 21.07 4.53
CA PRO A 139 -13.98 22.19 3.59
C PRO A 139 -12.69 22.26 2.76
N THR A 140 -11.67 21.49 3.11
CA THR A 140 -10.39 21.44 2.39
C THR A 140 -10.36 20.36 1.33
N GLU A 141 -11.37 19.47 1.33
CA GLU A 141 -11.43 18.39 0.35
C GLU A 141 -11.74 18.92 -1.06
N PRO A 142 -10.94 18.57 -2.07
CA PRO A 142 -11.23 18.99 -3.43
C PRO A 142 -12.49 18.27 -3.96
N PRO A 143 -13.18 18.83 -4.97
CA PRO A 143 -14.29 18.17 -5.64
C PRO A 143 -13.92 16.75 -6.08
N ARG A 144 -14.80 15.80 -5.84
CA ARG A 144 -14.57 14.37 -6.05
C ARG A 144 -15.88 13.63 -6.37
N GLU A 145 -15.76 12.43 -6.93
CA GLU A 145 -16.88 11.47 -6.93
C GLU A 145 -17.18 11.01 -5.49
N PRO A 146 -18.43 10.68 -5.15
CA PRO A 146 -18.78 10.16 -3.82
C PRO A 146 -17.92 8.96 -3.42
N PHE A 147 -17.70 8.80 -2.12
CA PHE A 147 -17.03 7.60 -1.61
C PHE A 147 -17.80 6.34 -2.00
N PRO A 148 -17.11 5.22 -2.33
CA PRO A 148 -17.78 3.97 -2.72
C PRO A 148 -18.65 3.38 -1.60
N HIS A 149 -18.35 3.69 -0.34
CA HIS A 149 -19.09 3.21 0.81
C HIS A 149 -19.33 4.32 1.84
N PRO A 150 -20.46 4.24 2.59
CA PRO A 150 -20.77 5.22 3.63
C PRO A 150 -19.70 5.18 4.74
N PRO A 151 -19.56 6.28 5.54
CA PRO A 151 -18.58 6.34 6.61
C PRO A 151 -18.86 5.30 7.69
N ILE A 152 -17.78 4.88 8.36
CA ILE A 152 -17.90 4.04 9.56
C ILE A 152 -18.47 4.90 10.71
N ALA A 153 -19.54 4.42 11.33
CA ALA A 153 -20.19 5.14 12.41
C ALA A 153 -19.25 5.37 13.60
N HIS A 154 -19.26 6.59 14.12
CA HIS A 154 -18.54 6.92 15.34
C HIS A 154 -19.09 6.13 16.54
N GLN A 155 -18.21 5.53 17.31
CA GLN A 155 -18.60 4.73 18.47
C GLN A 155 -18.50 5.53 19.77
N GLY A 156 -19.46 5.36 20.67
CA GLY A 156 -19.45 5.78 22.04
C GLY A 156 -18.98 7.22 22.25
N ARG A 157 -17.83 7.39 22.92
CA ARG A 157 -17.28 8.70 23.27
C ARG A 157 -16.90 9.56 22.07
N ILE A 158 -16.54 8.96 20.96
CA ILE A 158 -16.19 9.71 19.74
C ILE A 158 -17.42 10.43 19.19
N ALA A 159 -18.58 9.77 19.17
CA ALA A 159 -19.83 10.41 18.75
C ALA A 159 -20.16 11.66 19.61
N ILE A 160 -19.97 11.56 20.93
CA ILE A 160 -20.15 12.71 21.85
C ILE A 160 -19.18 13.84 21.55
N ILE A 161 -17.92 13.51 21.27
CA ILE A 161 -16.89 14.51 20.92
C ILE A 161 -17.25 15.21 19.60
N VAL A 162 -17.68 14.46 18.61
CA VAL A 162 -18.11 15.00 17.31
C VAL A 162 -19.25 16.02 17.48
N GLU A 163 -20.28 15.68 18.27
CA GLU A 163 -21.38 16.61 18.54
C GLU A 163 -20.90 17.89 19.25
N ARG A 164 -20.01 17.76 20.23
CA ARG A 164 -19.42 18.92 20.91
C ARG A 164 -18.59 19.80 19.98
N LEU A 165 -17.84 19.21 19.08
CA LEU A 165 -17.08 19.96 18.06
C LEU A 165 -18.02 20.72 17.11
N ARG A 166 -19.12 20.11 16.70
CA ARG A 166 -20.17 20.77 15.89
C ARG A 166 -20.82 21.94 16.62
N GLU A 167 -21.14 21.79 17.90
CA GLU A 167 -21.65 22.87 18.75
C GLU A 167 -20.66 24.06 18.83
N LEU A 168 -19.37 23.82 18.70
CA LEU A 168 -18.33 24.83 18.66
C LEU A 168 -18.10 25.43 17.25
N GLY A 169 -18.91 25.07 16.28
CA GLY A 169 -18.78 25.54 14.90
C GLY A 169 -17.65 24.90 14.09
N LEU A 170 -17.08 23.79 14.57
CA LEU A 170 -16.07 23.02 13.84
C LEU A 170 -16.73 21.97 12.92
N ASN A 171 -16.02 21.56 11.89
CA ASN A 171 -16.49 20.59 10.90
C ASN A 171 -15.73 19.25 11.03
N PRO A 172 -16.03 18.43 12.07
CA PRO A 172 -15.41 17.10 12.17
C PRO A 172 -15.93 16.22 11.04
N SER A 173 -15.01 15.55 10.36
CA SER A 173 -15.30 14.59 9.30
C SER A 173 -14.88 13.17 9.69
N SER A 174 -15.55 12.18 9.13
CA SER A 174 -15.15 10.78 9.29
C SER A 174 -13.88 10.49 8.50
N LEU A 175 -12.95 9.74 9.10
CA LEU A 175 -11.75 9.29 8.40
C LEU A 175 -12.14 8.41 7.20
N PRO A 176 -11.55 8.61 6.02
CA PRO A 176 -11.70 7.68 4.91
C PRO A 176 -10.95 6.39 5.21
N LEU A 177 -11.69 5.29 5.44
CA LEU A 177 -11.14 4.02 5.90
C LEU A 177 -11.31 2.92 4.85
N GLY A 178 -10.20 2.29 4.47
CA GLY A 178 -10.19 1.09 3.62
C GLY A 178 -10.45 -0.17 4.46
N LEU A 179 -11.70 -0.63 4.49
CA LEU A 179 -12.14 -1.80 5.26
C LEU A 179 -13.09 -2.65 4.42
N LEU A 180 -12.94 -3.96 4.49
CA LEU A 180 -13.83 -4.88 3.78
C LEU A 180 -15.02 -5.26 4.66
N ARG A 181 -16.23 -5.03 4.13
CA ARG A 181 -17.51 -5.46 4.71
C ARG A 181 -17.60 -5.28 6.23
N PRO A 182 -17.46 -4.05 6.76
CA PRO A 182 -17.47 -3.83 8.20
C PRO A 182 -18.81 -4.22 8.83
N GLY A 183 -18.75 -5.05 9.87
CA GLY A 183 -19.92 -5.56 10.59
C GLY A 183 -20.62 -6.75 9.93
N GLU A 184 -20.16 -7.23 8.77
CA GLU A 184 -20.70 -8.43 8.12
C GLU A 184 -19.93 -9.70 8.52
N PRO A 185 -20.50 -10.89 8.36
CA PRO A 185 -19.78 -12.15 8.48
C PRO A 185 -18.54 -12.15 7.56
N ASP A 186 -17.42 -12.65 8.05
CA ASP A 186 -16.12 -12.69 7.34
C ASP A 186 -15.57 -11.31 6.91
N GLY A 187 -16.11 -10.23 7.47
CA GLY A 187 -15.67 -8.86 7.25
C GLY A 187 -14.89 -8.27 8.41
N CYS A 188 -14.70 -6.94 8.37
CA CYS A 188 -14.03 -6.20 9.43
C CYS A 188 -14.91 -6.15 10.70
N ILE A 189 -14.40 -6.63 11.81
CA ILE A 189 -15.09 -6.63 13.11
C ILE A 189 -14.87 -5.34 13.92
N LEU A 190 -14.24 -4.33 13.35
CA LEU A 190 -13.93 -3.05 14.01
C LEU A 190 -13.14 -3.21 15.32
N CYS A 191 -12.13 -4.07 15.31
CA CYS A 191 -11.34 -4.45 16.51
C CYS A 191 -10.38 -3.36 17.02
N ASN A 192 -10.28 -2.20 16.36
CA ASN A 192 -9.39 -1.08 16.72
C ASN A 192 -7.88 -1.38 16.70
N THR A 193 -7.44 -2.45 16.04
CA THR A 193 -6.02 -2.86 15.97
C THR A 193 -5.44 -2.74 14.56
N CYS A 194 -5.92 -1.80 13.72
CA CYS A 194 -5.42 -1.67 12.35
C CYS A 194 -4.01 -1.09 12.28
N ASN A 195 -3.77 0.00 13.05
CA ASN A 195 -2.49 0.72 12.96
C ASN A 195 -1.35 -0.10 13.55
N SER A 196 -0.36 -0.39 12.72
CA SER A 196 0.84 -1.18 13.03
C SER A 196 0.64 -2.69 13.24
N PHE A 197 -0.56 -3.20 13.05
CA PHE A 197 -0.85 -4.63 13.17
C PHE A 197 -1.30 -5.22 11.83
N PRO A 198 -0.85 -6.41 11.43
CA PRO A 198 -1.45 -7.12 10.31
C PRO A 198 -2.86 -7.58 10.69
N CYS A 199 -3.77 -7.59 9.71
CA CYS A 199 -5.15 -8.00 9.97
C CYS A 199 -5.28 -9.52 9.91
N LYS A 200 -5.52 -10.17 11.05
CA LYS A 200 -5.76 -11.61 11.14
C LYS A 200 -6.93 -12.08 10.27
N LEU A 201 -7.96 -11.25 10.11
CA LEU A 201 -9.16 -11.59 9.33
C LEU A 201 -9.03 -11.26 7.83
N ARG A 202 -7.90 -10.69 7.38
CA ARG A 202 -7.73 -10.18 5.99
C ARG A 202 -8.87 -9.23 5.56
N ALA A 203 -9.42 -8.48 6.52
CA ALA A 203 -10.53 -7.55 6.30
C ALA A 203 -10.10 -6.06 6.32
N LYS A 204 -8.81 -5.79 6.48
CA LYS A 204 -8.20 -4.50 6.18
C LYS A 204 -7.88 -4.44 4.69
N SER A 205 -8.24 -3.33 4.04
CA SER A 205 -8.00 -3.13 2.61
C SER A 205 -6.53 -2.82 2.35
N ASP A 206 -5.65 -3.77 2.55
CA ASP A 206 -4.23 -3.67 2.20
C ASP A 206 -3.96 -4.19 0.78
N ALA A 207 -2.76 -3.96 0.26
CA ALA A 207 -2.41 -4.28 -1.12
C ALA A 207 -2.42 -5.79 -1.41
N ASP A 208 -2.10 -6.65 -0.43
CA ASP A 208 -2.24 -8.09 -0.61
C ASP A 208 -3.72 -8.44 -0.86
N VAL A 209 -4.60 -7.99 0.03
CA VAL A 209 -6.02 -8.39 0.01
C VAL A 209 -6.77 -7.80 -1.19
N CYS A 210 -6.53 -6.52 -1.50
CA CYS A 210 -7.29 -5.83 -2.53
C CYS A 210 -6.70 -5.93 -3.94
N ALA A 211 -5.41 -6.20 -4.06
CA ALA A 211 -4.73 -6.11 -5.34
C ALA A 211 -3.93 -7.36 -5.70
N VAL A 212 -2.98 -7.79 -4.85
CA VAL A 212 -2.07 -8.90 -5.20
C VAL A 212 -2.81 -10.22 -5.26
N SER A 213 -3.56 -10.58 -4.19
CA SER A 213 -4.30 -11.85 -4.15
C SER A 213 -5.29 -11.97 -5.31
N PRO A 214 -6.14 -10.97 -5.62
CA PRO A 214 -7.00 -11.03 -6.81
C PRO A 214 -6.24 -11.10 -8.14
N ALA A 215 -5.06 -10.47 -8.22
CA ALA A 215 -4.27 -10.51 -9.45
C ALA A 215 -3.68 -11.92 -9.71
N ILE A 216 -3.16 -12.58 -8.67
CA ILE A 216 -2.54 -13.91 -8.82
C ILE A 216 -3.56 -15.06 -9.00
N GLU A 217 -4.85 -14.79 -8.82
CA GLU A 217 -5.91 -15.72 -9.23
C GLU A 217 -6.05 -15.83 -10.76
N ARG A 218 -5.42 -14.90 -11.50
CA ARG A 218 -5.38 -14.91 -12.96
C ARG A 218 -4.15 -15.66 -13.45
N ASP A 219 -4.31 -16.58 -14.37
CA ASP A 219 -3.23 -17.42 -14.94
C ASP A 219 -2.05 -16.62 -15.50
N ALA A 220 -2.30 -15.39 -15.94
CA ALA A 220 -1.30 -14.50 -16.50
C ALA A 220 -0.35 -13.89 -15.46
N VAL A 221 -0.67 -13.94 -14.16
CA VAL A 221 0.10 -13.30 -13.10
C VAL A 221 0.79 -14.34 -12.22
N THR A 222 2.09 -14.25 -12.13
CA THR A 222 2.92 -15.08 -11.26
C THR A 222 3.49 -14.23 -10.13
N LEU A 223 3.39 -14.69 -8.89
CA LEU A 223 4.05 -14.10 -7.73
C LEU A 223 5.22 -15.00 -7.29
N TRP A 224 6.40 -14.41 -7.18
CA TRP A 224 7.51 -15.02 -6.47
C TRP A 224 7.67 -14.37 -5.10
N THR A 225 7.49 -15.14 -4.05
CA THR A 225 7.86 -14.77 -2.68
C THR A 225 9.30 -15.23 -2.38
N ASN A 226 9.89 -14.71 -1.30
CA ASN A 226 11.28 -14.97 -0.93
C ASN A 226 12.25 -14.72 -2.09
N ALA A 227 11.92 -13.74 -2.91
CA ALA A 227 12.61 -13.39 -4.14
C ALA A 227 13.14 -11.95 -4.08
N TYR A 228 14.45 -11.81 -3.96
CA TYR A 228 15.13 -10.53 -3.85
C TYR A 228 15.75 -10.11 -5.19
N ALA A 229 15.26 -9.01 -5.76
CA ALA A 229 15.87 -8.41 -6.95
C ALA A 229 17.17 -7.70 -6.57
N GLU A 230 18.31 -8.33 -6.90
CA GLU A 230 19.63 -7.83 -6.52
C GLU A 230 20.12 -6.73 -7.45
N ARG A 231 19.81 -6.86 -8.76
CA ARG A 231 20.35 -5.94 -9.75
C ARG A 231 19.48 -5.89 -11.03
N LEU A 232 19.29 -4.69 -11.56
CA LEU A 232 18.75 -4.46 -12.90
C LEU A 232 19.90 -4.48 -13.93
N ILE A 233 19.69 -5.16 -15.03
CA ILE A 233 20.65 -5.30 -16.12
C ILE A 233 20.18 -4.45 -17.31
N THR A 234 21.02 -3.55 -17.75
CA THR A 234 20.76 -2.73 -18.93
C THR A 234 21.33 -3.39 -20.21
N ASN A 235 20.80 -2.96 -21.35
CA ASN A 235 21.39 -3.29 -22.64
C ASN A 235 22.80 -2.68 -22.80
N GLY A 236 23.51 -3.03 -23.88
CA GLY A 236 24.88 -2.55 -24.14
C GLY A 236 25.03 -1.03 -24.28
N ARG A 237 23.91 -0.28 -24.51
CA ARG A 237 23.89 1.18 -24.56
C ARG A 237 23.56 1.84 -23.20
N GLY A 238 23.08 1.07 -22.24
CA GLY A 238 22.69 1.58 -20.91
C GLY A 238 21.36 2.34 -20.87
N ASP A 239 20.62 2.38 -21.96
CA ASP A 239 19.39 3.17 -22.11
C ASP A 239 18.09 2.37 -21.85
N LYS A 240 18.20 1.05 -21.64
CA LYS A 240 17.05 0.18 -21.41
C LYS A 240 17.38 -0.94 -20.44
N VAL A 241 16.53 -1.16 -19.41
CA VAL A 241 16.57 -2.37 -18.60
C VAL A 241 16.03 -3.54 -19.41
N VAL A 242 16.77 -4.65 -19.44
CA VAL A 242 16.42 -5.85 -20.24
C VAL A 242 16.32 -7.11 -19.38
N ALA A 243 16.88 -7.10 -18.18
CA ALA A 243 16.81 -8.23 -17.26
C ALA A 243 16.94 -7.75 -15.79
N ALA A 244 16.63 -8.64 -14.87
CA ALA A 244 16.96 -8.54 -13.46
C ALA A 244 17.64 -9.82 -12.98
N ASP A 245 18.67 -9.69 -12.15
CA ASP A 245 19.22 -10.79 -11.38
C ASP A 245 18.46 -10.86 -10.05
N VAL A 246 17.90 -12.02 -9.75
CA VAL A 246 17.02 -12.27 -8.62
C VAL A 246 17.56 -13.45 -7.81
N LEU A 247 17.62 -13.29 -6.51
CA LEU A 247 17.89 -14.38 -5.58
C LEU A 247 16.55 -14.89 -5.04
N ARG A 248 16.10 -16.07 -5.45
CA ARG A 248 14.86 -16.70 -4.99
C ARG A 248 15.17 -17.95 -4.18
N ASP A 249 14.72 -18.01 -2.95
CA ASP A 249 15.03 -19.10 -2.01
C ASP A 249 16.54 -19.43 -1.97
N GLY A 250 17.38 -18.40 -2.03
CA GLY A 250 18.84 -18.54 -2.08
C GLY A 250 19.42 -18.99 -3.43
N GLN A 251 18.62 -19.15 -4.48
CA GLN A 251 19.06 -19.57 -5.80
C GLN A 251 19.06 -18.38 -6.80
N PRO A 252 20.16 -18.14 -7.51
CA PRO A 252 20.21 -17.06 -8.49
C PRO A 252 19.42 -17.41 -9.75
N ILE A 253 18.52 -16.52 -10.14
CA ILE A 253 17.70 -16.63 -11.35
C ILE A 253 17.80 -15.32 -12.12
N ARG A 254 17.96 -15.39 -13.44
CA ARG A 254 17.83 -14.22 -14.31
C ARG A 254 16.42 -14.15 -14.90
N VAL A 255 15.80 -12.99 -14.81
CA VAL A 255 14.48 -12.71 -15.39
C VAL A 255 14.63 -11.68 -16.49
N GLU A 256 14.13 -11.98 -17.68
CA GLU A 256 14.13 -11.09 -18.85
C GLU A 256 12.70 -10.57 -19.10
N ALA A 257 12.57 -9.27 -19.41
CA ALA A 257 11.32 -8.66 -19.82
C ALA A 257 11.58 -7.39 -20.66
N PRO A 258 10.64 -6.99 -21.52
CA PRO A 258 10.69 -5.71 -22.20
C PRO A 258 10.36 -4.53 -21.29
N LEU A 259 9.65 -4.75 -20.17
CA LEU A 259 9.22 -3.73 -19.23
C LEU A 259 9.46 -4.17 -17.78
N PHE A 260 10.03 -3.25 -16.99
CA PHE A 260 10.22 -3.40 -15.54
C PHE A 260 9.57 -2.23 -14.81
N VAL A 261 8.83 -2.55 -13.74
CA VAL A 261 8.25 -1.59 -12.79
C VAL A 261 8.94 -1.79 -11.44
N VAL A 262 9.64 -0.77 -10.96
CA VAL A 262 10.27 -0.78 -9.64
C VAL A 262 9.33 -0.09 -8.65
N SER A 263 8.72 -0.88 -7.77
CA SER A 263 7.67 -0.45 -6.83
C SER A 263 7.96 -0.90 -5.39
N CYS A 264 9.21 -0.84 -5.00
CA CYS A 264 9.68 -1.37 -3.70
C CYS A 264 9.89 -0.30 -2.61
N GLY A 265 9.35 0.92 -2.82
CA GLY A 265 9.34 2.01 -1.83
C GLY A 265 10.52 2.96 -1.91
#